data_588182fac7481d61d3e5669df7653410
#
_entry.id   588182fac7481d61d3e5669df7653410
#
_cell.length_a   1.000
_cell.length_b   1.000
_cell.length_c   1.000
_cell.angle_alpha   90.00
_cell.angle_beta   90.00
_cell.angle_gamma   90.00
#
_symmetry.space_group_name_H-M   'P 1'
#
loop_
_entity.id
_entity.type
_entity.pdbx_description
1 polymer ?
#
loop_
_entity_poly.entity_id
_entity_poly.type
_entity_poly.pdbx_seq_one_letter_code
_entity_poly.pdbx_strand_id
1 'polypeptide(L)'
;SYDAETLSRQPHGLLIIETTRVGAPDSATGQEERFTHAEIAQINRNGARPVLGYLNVGEVETYRDNWTHRASETPDWYGPVAEAGDHLSAFWSPDWHAIMLERVDRMMQTGIDGLFLDDVLHYYNHAMDPGLSWPAGHRPQGPVDAPGMAREMMHLVGLIAVRARQWNCNAFIVVNNGAFIGRDAAGDGADPAARRAFAAYLRAIDAILIENVSAPGTHAHTIEALQQDFRDQGVAVMSLDFATTFPAKTPEALG
;
A
#
# COMPACT_ATOMS: atom_id res chain seq x y z
N SER A 1 -9.06 -14.91 17.52
CA SER A 1 -9.21 -13.56 18.06
C SER A 1 -8.14 -12.65 17.45
N TYR A 2 -8.50 -11.44 17.06
CA TYR A 2 -7.56 -10.43 16.57
C TYR A 2 -7.13 -9.54 17.76
N ASP A 3 -6.21 -10.07 18.55
CA ASP A 3 -5.70 -9.43 19.77
C ASP A 3 -4.18 -9.56 19.89
N ALA A 4 -3.60 -8.77 20.77
CA ALA A 4 -2.14 -8.70 20.95
C ALA A 4 -1.53 -10.03 21.41
N GLU A 5 -2.25 -10.79 22.23
CA GLU A 5 -1.77 -12.09 22.71
C GLU A 5 -1.66 -13.11 21.56
N THR A 6 -2.73 -13.21 20.75
CA THR A 6 -2.76 -14.12 19.59
C THR A 6 -1.71 -13.72 18.56
N LEU A 7 -1.60 -12.42 18.24
CA LEU A 7 -0.61 -11.92 17.27
C LEU A 7 0.83 -12.10 17.79
N SER A 8 1.08 -11.91 19.08
CA SER A 8 2.41 -12.10 19.65
C SER A 8 2.93 -13.52 19.54
N ARG A 9 2.04 -14.51 19.52
CA ARG A 9 2.36 -15.93 19.41
C ARG A 9 2.63 -16.42 18.00
N GLN A 10 2.34 -15.60 16.97
CA GLN A 10 2.61 -15.99 15.58
C GLN A 10 4.10 -16.22 15.35
N PRO A 11 4.51 -17.34 14.68
CA PRO A 11 5.92 -17.72 14.57
C PRO A 11 6.73 -16.89 13.57
N HIS A 12 6.07 -16.01 12.81
CA HIS A 12 6.66 -15.29 11.68
C HIS A 12 7.66 -14.22 12.12
N GLY A 13 8.68 -13.98 11.29
CA GLY A 13 9.73 -12.99 11.53
C GLY A 13 9.33 -11.55 11.21
N LEU A 14 8.23 -11.36 10.48
CA LEU A 14 7.60 -10.08 10.18
C LEU A 14 6.08 -10.25 10.23
N LEU A 15 5.36 -9.26 10.75
CA LEU A 15 3.90 -9.22 10.68
C LEU A 15 3.45 -7.96 9.93
N ILE A 16 2.46 -8.14 9.06
CA ILE A 16 1.67 -7.06 8.48
C ILE A 16 0.29 -7.17 9.13
N ILE A 17 -0.16 -6.11 9.78
CA ILE A 17 -1.41 -6.11 10.54
C ILE A 17 -2.25 -4.86 10.27
N GLU A 18 -3.55 -4.99 10.43
CA GLU A 18 -4.39 -3.83 10.68
C GLU A 18 -4.04 -3.27 12.07
N THR A 19 -3.76 -1.98 12.15
CA THR A 19 -3.45 -1.33 13.44
C THR A 19 -4.69 -1.04 14.26
N THR A 20 -5.86 -1.21 13.66
CA THR A 20 -7.17 -1.06 14.29
C THR A 20 -7.89 -2.39 14.36
N ARG A 21 -8.58 -2.61 15.46
CA ARG A 21 -9.60 -3.65 15.54
C ARG A 21 -10.87 -3.05 14.96
N VAL A 22 -11.46 -3.72 13.96
CA VAL A 22 -12.82 -3.39 13.55
C VAL A 22 -13.69 -3.54 14.78
N GLY A 23 -14.40 -2.48 15.14
CA GLY A 23 -15.14 -2.41 16.38
C GLY A 23 -15.98 -3.63 16.63
N ALA A 24 -16.25 -3.92 17.90
CA ALA A 24 -17.17 -4.99 18.27
C ALA A 24 -18.43 -4.91 17.40
N PRO A 25 -19.06 -6.03 17.05
CA PRO A 25 -20.24 -6.07 16.18
C PRO A 25 -21.35 -5.07 16.57
N ASP A 26 -21.31 -4.59 17.81
CA ASP A 26 -22.25 -3.65 18.41
C ASP A 26 -21.75 -2.20 18.42
N SER A 27 -20.57 -1.88 17.90
CA SER A 27 -20.16 -0.48 17.79
C SER A 27 -20.96 0.18 16.69
N ALA A 28 -22.11 0.75 17.05
CA ALA A 28 -23.00 1.49 16.16
C ALA A 28 -22.36 2.71 15.49
N THR A 29 -21.08 2.95 15.75
CA THR A 29 -20.32 4.12 15.28
C THR A 29 -19.21 3.75 14.30
N GLY A 30 -18.94 2.46 14.03
CA GLY A 30 -17.78 2.06 13.22
C GLY A 30 -16.44 2.59 13.78
N GLN A 31 -16.37 2.91 15.07
CA GLN A 31 -15.15 3.40 15.69
C GLN A 31 -14.12 2.29 15.71
N GLU A 32 -13.06 2.52 14.98
CA GLU A 32 -11.89 1.66 14.98
C GLU A 32 -11.19 1.75 16.34
N GLU A 33 -11.13 0.64 17.06
CA GLU A 33 -10.33 0.54 18.27
C GLU A 33 -8.89 0.23 17.90
N ARG A 34 -7.98 1.19 18.10
CA ARG A 34 -6.57 1.02 17.79
C ARG A 34 -5.84 0.19 18.83
N PHE A 35 -4.83 -0.56 18.39
CA PHE A 35 -3.86 -1.13 19.32
C PHE A 35 -3.13 -0.02 20.08
N THR A 36 -2.93 -0.24 21.36
CA THR A 36 -2.09 0.64 22.19
C THR A 36 -0.61 0.37 21.90
N HIS A 37 0.24 1.32 22.25
CA HIS A 37 1.70 1.15 22.16
C HIS A 37 2.19 -0.09 22.93
N ALA A 38 1.60 -0.38 24.10
CA ALA A 38 1.95 -1.56 24.89
C ALA A 38 1.58 -2.87 24.18
N GLU A 39 0.42 -2.90 23.51
CA GLU A 39 0.00 -4.07 22.71
C GLU A 39 0.90 -4.27 21.50
N ILE A 40 1.27 -3.20 20.79
CA ILE A 40 2.24 -3.30 19.69
C ILE A 40 3.61 -3.77 20.20
N ALA A 41 4.08 -3.27 21.34
CA ALA A 41 5.31 -3.76 21.97
C ALA A 41 5.24 -5.25 22.33
N GLN A 42 4.08 -5.75 22.74
CA GLN A 42 3.85 -7.18 22.92
C GLN A 42 3.87 -7.95 21.58
N ILE A 43 3.20 -7.43 20.55
CA ILE A 43 3.13 -8.04 19.22
C ILE A 43 4.52 -8.11 18.58
N ASN A 44 5.31 -7.04 18.62
CA ASN A 44 6.66 -6.99 18.06
C ASN A 44 7.72 -7.64 18.97
N ARG A 45 7.29 -8.22 20.11
CA ARG A 45 8.17 -8.89 21.08
C ARG A 45 9.29 -7.98 21.59
N ASN A 46 8.94 -6.74 21.92
CA ASN A 46 9.88 -5.69 22.33
C ASN A 46 11.00 -5.44 21.30
N GLY A 47 10.64 -5.37 20.03
CA GLY A 47 11.55 -5.10 18.92
C GLY A 47 12.28 -6.32 18.35
N ALA A 48 11.93 -7.54 18.78
CA ALA A 48 12.56 -8.77 18.25
C ALA A 48 12.07 -9.14 16.83
N ARG A 49 10.97 -8.56 16.37
CA ARG A 49 10.47 -8.71 14.99
C ARG A 49 9.72 -7.45 14.56
N PRO A 50 9.85 -7.00 13.31
CA PRO A 50 9.10 -5.86 12.81
C PRO A 50 7.60 -6.16 12.68
N VAL A 51 6.79 -5.13 12.98
CA VAL A 51 5.35 -5.10 12.79
C VAL A 51 5.02 -3.91 11.89
N LEU A 52 4.46 -4.18 10.71
CA LEU A 52 4.05 -3.17 9.75
C LEU A 52 2.53 -2.98 9.80
N GLY A 53 2.09 -1.74 9.75
CA GLY A 53 0.68 -1.42 9.61
C GLY A 53 0.24 -1.47 8.15
N TYR A 54 -0.86 -2.17 7.89
CA TYR A 54 -1.49 -2.20 6.57
C TYR A 54 -2.16 -0.86 6.26
N LEU A 55 -1.87 -0.30 5.11
CA LEU A 55 -2.47 0.94 4.62
C LEU A 55 -2.78 0.83 3.13
N ASN A 56 -4.06 0.79 2.78
CA ASN A 56 -4.49 0.88 1.39
C ASN A 56 -4.33 2.32 0.90
N VAL A 57 -3.54 2.55 -0.16
CA VAL A 57 -3.27 3.87 -0.73
C VAL A 57 -4.02 4.13 -2.02
N GLY A 58 -4.46 3.08 -2.70
CA GLY A 58 -5.11 3.12 -4.01
C GLY A 58 -6.62 3.03 -3.96
N GLU A 59 -7.20 2.54 -2.87
CA GLU A 59 -8.64 2.33 -2.72
C GLU A 59 -9.24 3.07 -1.53
N VAL A 60 -10.51 3.39 -1.69
CA VAL A 60 -11.39 3.89 -0.64
C VAL A 60 -12.20 2.72 -0.12
N GLU A 61 -11.81 2.24 1.04
CA GLU A 61 -12.52 1.19 1.77
C GLU A 61 -13.67 1.84 2.55
N THR A 62 -14.92 1.60 2.12
CA THR A 62 -16.11 2.33 2.61
C THR A 62 -16.44 2.09 4.08
N TYR A 63 -15.87 1.06 4.68
CA TYR A 63 -16.01 0.77 6.11
C TYR A 63 -15.07 1.59 7.01
N ARG A 64 -14.13 2.33 6.43
CA ARG A 64 -13.18 3.17 7.17
C ARG A 64 -13.82 4.48 7.66
N ASP A 65 -13.32 5.01 8.75
CA ASP A 65 -13.81 6.24 9.39
C ASP A 65 -13.69 7.48 8.50
N ASN A 66 -12.70 7.53 7.61
CA ASN A 66 -12.55 8.62 6.65
C ASN A 66 -13.70 8.71 5.65
N TRP A 67 -14.42 7.61 5.39
CA TRP A 67 -15.62 7.61 4.56
C TRP A 67 -16.86 8.01 5.37
N THR A 68 -17.06 7.45 6.55
CA THR A 68 -18.28 7.63 7.36
C THR A 68 -18.48 9.07 7.84
N HIS A 69 -17.41 9.82 8.06
CA HIS A 69 -17.50 11.20 8.56
C HIS A 69 -17.86 12.25 7.50
N ARG A 70 -17.88 11.90 6.21
CA ARG A 70 -18.14 12.81 5.09
C ARG A 70 -19.39 12.43 4.28
N ALA A 71 -20.27 11.64 4.84
CA ALA A 71 -21.43 11.03 4.15
C ALA A 71 -22.52 12.02 3.66
N SER A 72 -22.38 13.33 3.87
CA SER A 72 -23.34 14.31 3.36
C SER A 72 -23.10 14.72 1.90
N GLU A 73 -21.87 14.56 1.40
CA GLU A 73 -21.50 14.88 0.02
C GLU A 73 -20.43 13.88 -0.45
N THR A 74 -20.53 13.41 -1.69
CA THR A 74 -19.53 12.53 -2.28
C THR A 74 -18.25 13.33 -2.52
N PRO A 75 -17.12 12.99 -1.86
CA PRO A 75 -15.89 13.73 -2.04
C PRO A 75 -15.29 13.48 -3.44
N ASP A 76 -14.54 14.45 -3.96
CA ASP A 76 -13.90 14.35 -5.28
C ASP A 76 -12.86 13.22 -5.36
N TRP A 77 -12.26 12.86 -4.23
CA TRP A 77 -11.30 11.75 -4.18
C TRP A 77 -11.94 10.36 -4.17
N TYR A 78 -13.27 10.26 -4.03
CA TYR A 78 -14.01 9.02 -4.07
C TYR A 78 -14.31 8.63 -5.51
N GLY A 79 -13.59 7.67 -6.01
CA GLY A 79 -13.55 7.33 -7.41
C GLY A 79 -14.48 6.20 -7.83
N PRO A 80 -14.25 5.68 -9.03
CA PRO A 80 -15.02 4.58 -9.61
C PRO A 80 -14.96 3.30 -8.78
N VAL A 81 -15.95 2.43 -8.96
CA VAL A 81 -15.96 1.10 -8.33
C VAL A 81 -14.76 0.29 -8.79
N ALA A 82 -14.01 -0.23 -7.85
CA ALA A 82 -12.95 -1.21 -8.04
C ALA A 82 -13.49 -2.65 -7.97
N GLU A 83 -12.61 -3.61 -7.97
CA GLU A 83 -12.98 -4.99 -7.68
C GLU A 83 -13.48 -5.13 -6.22
N ALA A 84 -14.31 -6.13 -5.96
CA ALA A 84 -14.87 -6.43 -4.64
C ALA A 84 -15.82 -5.37 -4.03
N GLY A 85 -16.14 -4.29 -4.73
CA GLY A 85 -17.11 -3.27 -4.29
C GLY A 85 -16.48 -2.10 -3.54
N ASP A 86 -15.18 -2.07 -3.37
CA ASP A 86 -14.45 -0.88 -2.94
C ASP A 86 -14.30 0.10 -4.10
N HIS A 87 -13.79 1.28 -3.84
CA HIS A 87 -13.69 2.34 -4.83
C HIS A 87 -12.23 2.76 -5.02
N LEU A 88 -11.83 3.01 -6.27
CA LEU A 88 -10.53 3.61 -6.55
C LEU A 88 -10.45 4.99 -5.89
N SER A 89 -9.32 5.32 -5.31
CA SER A 89 -9.10 6.68 -4.81
C SER A 89 -8.53 7.58 -5.89
N ALA A 90 -8.82 8.89 -5.83
CA ALA A 90 -8.04 9.87 -6.56
C ALA A 90 -6.72 10.12 -5.81
N PHE A 91 -5.83 9.15 -5.83
CA PHE A 91 -4.57 9.16 -5.06
C PHE A 91 -3.64 10.35 -5.38
N TRP A 92 -3.88 11.09 -6.45
CA TRP A 92 -3.21 12.34 -6.81
C TRP A 92 -3.86 13.59 -6.17
N SER A 93 -5.02 13.43 -5.51
CA SER A 93 -5.73 14.53 -4.88
C SER A 93 -5.04 14.97 -3.59
N PRO A 94 -4.85 16.30 -3.37
CA PRO A 94 -4.33 16.81 -2.10
C PRO A 94 -5.19 16.42 -0.89
N ASP A 95 -6.51 16.30 -1.06
CA ASP A 95 -7.41 15.87 0.02
C ASP A 95 -7.19 14.40 0.39
N TRP A 96 -6.93 13.53 -0.60
CA TRP A 96 -6.55 12.15 -0.34
C TRP A 96 -5.18 12.06 0.35
N HIS A 97 -4.21 12.88 -0.10
CA HIS A 97 -2.91 12.98 0.58
C HIS A 97 -3.08 13.34 2.06
N ALA A 98 -3.93 14.33 2.37
CA ALA A 98 -4.19 14.73 3.76
C ALA A 98 -4.77 13.59 4.60
N ILE A 99 -5.73 12.83 4.04
CA ILE A 99 -6.31 11.64 4.68
C ILE A 99 -5.24 10.59 4.94
N MET A 100 -4.41 10.28 3.94
CA MET A 100 -3.35 9.28 4.09
C MET A 100 -2.32 9.68 5.15
N LEU A 101 -1.88 10.93 5.14
CA LEU A 101 -0.92 11.42 6.14
C LEU A 101 -1.49 11.43 7.56
N GLU A 102 -2.76 11.75 7.74
CA GLU A 102 -3.44 11.63 9.03
C GLU A 102 -3.51 10.17 9.49
N ARG A 103 -3.81 9.24 8.59
CA ARG A 103 -3.80 7.80 8.90
C ARG A 103 -2.41 7.32 9.27
N VAL A 104 -1.37 7.74 8.55
CA VAL A 104 0.03 7.45 8.90
C VAL A 104 0.34 7.91 10.32
N ASP A 105 -0.05 9.12 10.69
CA ASP A 105 0.18 9.63 12.05
C ASP A 105 -0.48 8.75 13.10
N ARG A 106 -1.75 8.40 12.90
CA ARG A 106 -2.51 7.53 13.82
C ARG A 106 -1.90 6.14 13.95
N MET A 107 -1.40 5.59 12.84
CA MET A 107 -0.78 4.27 12.82
C MET A 107 0.58 4.29 13.51
N MET A 108 1.46 5.22 13.13
CA MET A 108 2.80 5.34 13.69
C MET A 108 2.77 5.65 15.20
N GLN A 109 1.75 6.39 15.66
CA GLN A 109 1.54 6.66 17.07
C GLN A 109 1.32 5.39 17.91
N THR A 110 0.87 4.30 17.32
CA THR A 110 0.73 3.01 18.03
C THR A 110 2.07 2.34 18.32
N GLY A 111 3.15 2.78 17.70
CA GLY A 111 4.50 2.23 17.88
C GLY A 111 4.84 1.07 16.93
N ILE A 112 4.15 0.96 15.80
CA ILE A 112 4.53 0.04 14.72
C ILE A 112 5.90 0.42 14.13
N ASP A 113 6.56 -0.56 13.52
CA ASP A 113 7.92 -0.40 12.99
C ASP A 113 7.95 0.17 11.57
N GLY A 114 6.79 0.26 10.90
CA GLY A 114 6.67 0.78 9.55
C GLY A 114 5.32 0.50 8.91
N LEU A 115 5.23 0.62 7.59
CA LEU A 115 4.00 0.54 6.83
C LEU A 115 4.11 -0.45 5.68
N PHE A 116 3.01 -1.14 5.42
CA PHE A 116 2.77 -1.91 4.20
C PHE A 116 1.71 -1.16 3.39
N LEU A 117 2.09 -0.69 2.20
CA LEU A 117 1.27 0.14 1.33
C LEU A 117 0.66 -0.73 0.24
N ASP A 118 -0.64 -0.96 0.34
CA ASP A 118 -1.38 -1.76 -0.63
C ASP A 118 -1.95 -0.91 -1.78
N ASP A 119 -2.29 -1.58 -2.87
CA ASP A 119 -2.91 -1.01 -4.07
C ASP A 119 -2.11 0.12 -4.75
N VAL A 120 -0.80 0.06 -4.63
CA VAL A 120 0.10 0.93 -5.41
C VAL A 120 -0.11 0.74 -6.91
N LEU A 121 -0.53 -0.43 -7.35
CA LEU A 121 -0.80 -0.74 -8.76
C LEU A 121 -1.96 0.07 -9.37
N HIS A 122 -2.84 0.68 -8.56
CA HIS A 122 -4.02 1.38 -9.08
C HIS A 122 -3.71 2.62 -9.95
N TYR A 123 -2.46 3.10 -9.98
CA TYR A 123 -2.04 4.06 -11.00
C TYR A 123 -2.29 3.52 -12.42
N TYR A 124 -2.08 2.21 -12.61
CA TYR A 124 -2.27 1.55 -13.90
C TYR A 124 -3.76 1.42 -14.25
N ASN A 125 -4.61 1.07 -13.30
CA ASN A 125 -6.05 0.93 -13.51
C ASN A 125 -6.68 2.25 -13.97
N HIS A 126 -6.31 3.36 -13.34
CA HIS A 126 -6.77 4.69 -13.78
C HIS A 126 -6.29 5.08 -15.17
N ALA A 127 -5.07 4.68 -15.54
CA ALA A 127 -4.51 4.98 -16.85
C ALA A 127 -5.12 4.15 -17.98
N MET A 128 -5.51 2.90 -17.67
CA MET A 128 -6.07 1.98 -18.66
C MET A 128 -7.52 2.27 -19.03
N ASP A 129 -8.29 2.87 -18.12
CA ASP A 129 -9.68 3.25 -18.38
C ASP A 129 -9.97 4.69 -17.96
N PRO A 130 -9.62 5.68 -18.80
CA PRO A 130 -9.92 7.08 -18.51
C PRO A 130 -11.41 7.42 -18.56
N GLY A 131 -12.25 6.50 -19.06
CA GLY A 131 -13.71 6.64 -19.14
C GLY A 131 -14.46 6.20 -17.88
N LEU A 132 -13.78 5.82 -16.82
CA LEU A 132 -14.38 5.41 -15.56
C LEU A 132 -15.38 6.45 -15.03
N SER A 133 -16.54 5.97 -14.58
CA SER A 133 -17.59 6.83 -14.04
C SER A 133 -17.28 7.26 -12.60
N TRP A 134 -17.20 8.55 -12.37
CA TRP A 134 -16.93 9.14 -11.05
C TRP A 134 -18.23 9.43 -10.30
N PRO A 135 -18.39 8.95 -9.05
CA PRO A 135 -19.61 9.18 -8.26
C PRO A 135 -19.94 10.66 -8.03
N ALA A 136 -18.93 11.53 -7.93
CA ALA A 136 -19.14 12.98 -7.84
C ALA A 136 -19.59 13.65 -9.16
N GLY A 137 -19.71 12.88 -10.24
CA GLY A 137 -20.06 13.39 -11.56
C GLY A 137 -18.89 14.01 -12.34
N HIS A 138 -17.73 14.15 -11.75
CA HIS A 138 -16.52 14.64 -12.39
C HIS A 138 -15.28 13.98 -11.75
N ARG A 139 -14.23 13.84 -12.54
CA ARG A 139 -12.92 13.39 -12.09
C ARG A 139 -12.12 14.58 -11.59
N PRO A 140 -11.42 14.47 -10.43
CA PRO A 140 -10.49 15.52 -9.99
C PRO A 140 -9.43 15.83 -11.04
N GLN A 141 -9.02 17.09 -11.11
CA GLN A 141 -7.95 17.50 -12.01
C GLN A 141 -6.64 16.73 -11.68
N GLY A 142 -6.00 16.22 -12.71
CA GLY A 142 -4.77 15.44 -12.57
C GLY A 142 -4.40 14.73 -13.87
N PRO A 143 -3.32 13.94 -13.87
CA PRO A 143 -2.88 13.21 -15.05
C PRO A 143 -3.93 12.19 -15.51
N VAL A 144 -3.89 11.86 -16.79
CA VAL A 144 -4.78 10.86 -17.43
C VAL A 144 -3.99 9.73 -18.10
N ASP A 145 -2.70 9.90 -18.24
CA ASP A 145 -1.80 8.93 -18.87
C ASP A 145 -1.02 8.10 -17.84
N ALA A 146 -0.55 6.95 -18.25
CA ALA A 146 0.20 6.05 -17.38
C ALA A 146 1.48 6.69 -16.79
N PRO A 147 2.29 7.45 -17.56
CA PRO A 147 3.46 8.12 -17.00
C PRO A 147 3.12 9.14 -15.90
N GLY A 148 2.08 9.92 -16.10
CA GLY A 148 1.61 10.88 -15.10
C GLY A 148 1.08 10.19 -13.84
N MET A 149 0.21 9.19 -14.01
CA MET A 149 -0.34 8.41 -12.90
C MET A 149 0.74 7.70 -12.09
N ALA A 150 1.70 7.06 -12.74
CA ALA A 150 2.82 6.43 -12.06
C ALA A 150 3.64 7.42 -11.23
N ARG A 151 3.88 8.63 -11.75
CA ARG A 151 4.58 9.69 -11.01
C ARG A 151 3.81 10.18 -9.79
N GLU A 152 2.49 10.34 -9.90
CA GLU A 152 1.65 10.75 -8.76
C GLU A 152 1.62 9.67 -7.67
N MET A 153 1.52 8.38 -8.03
CA MET A 153 1.58 7.31 -7.05
C MET A 153 2.96 7.27 -6.34
N MET A 154 4.05 7.40 -7.09
CA MET A 154 5.39 7.51 -6.49
C MET A 154 5.51 8.73 -5.57
N HIS A 155 4.86 9.84 -5.91
CA HIS A 155 4.83 11.03 -5.07
C HIS A 155 4.08 10.78 -3.75
N LEU A 156 2.90 10.18 -3.80
CA LEU A 156 2.13 9.81 -2.59
C LEU A 156 2.93 8.88 -1.68
N VAL A 157 3.54 7.82 -2.24
CA VAL A 157 4.40 6.90 -1.45
C VAL A 157 5.55 7.67 -0.81
N GLY A 158 6.16 8.61 -1.52
CA GLY A 158 7.20 9.49 -0.99
C GLY A 158 6.74 10.35 0.18
N LEU A 159 5.55 10.95 0.10
CA LEU A 159 4.95 11.73 1.19
C LEU A 159 4.70 10.86 2.43
N ILE A 160 4.14 9.67 2.24
CA ILE A 160 3.89 8.70 3.31
C ILE A 160 5.20 8.29 3.99
N ALA A 161 6.23 7.94 3.22
CA ALA A 161 7.53 7.54 3.75
C ALA A 161 8.18 8.65 4.59
N VAL A 162 8.15 9.89 4.08
CA VAL A 162 8.67 11.06 4.82
C VAL A 162 7.89 11.24 6.12
N ARG A 163 6.56 11.14 6.10
CA ARG A 163 5.72 11.30 7.28
C ARG A 163 5.97 10.21 8.31
N ALA A 164 6.03 8.95 7.90
CA ALA A 164 6.33 7.82 8.80
C ALA A 164 7.70 7.99 9.47
N ARG A 165 8.70 8.44 8.71
CA ARG A 165 10.07 8.64 9.22
C ARG A 165 10.22 9.87 10.13
N GLN A 166 9.23 10.75 10.20
CA GLN A 166 9.16 11.78 11.25
C GLN A 166 8.83 11.18 12.63
N TRP A 167 8.05 10.09 12.66
CA TRP A 167 7.72 9.35 13.88
C TRP A 167 8.83 8.37 14.30
N ASN A 168 9.36 7.63 13.34
CA ASN A 168 10.45 6.68 13.51
C ASN A 168 11.40 6.80 12.32
N CYS A 169 12.58 7.33 12.51
CA CYS A 169 13.55 7.55 11.43
C CYS A 169 13.95 6.26 10.69
N ASN A 170 13.72 5.10 11.30
CA ASN A 170 13.95 3.78 10.73
C ASN A 170 12.64 3.11 10.27
N ALA A 171 11.55 3.87 10.09
CA ALA A 171 10.28 3.30 9.62
C ALA A 171 10.47 2.56 8.31
N PHE A 172 10.09 1.29 8.30
CA PHE A 172 10.23 0.38 7.17
C PHE A 172 9.02 0.53 6.25
N ILE A 173 9.24 0.77 4.97
CA ILE A 173 8.19 0.99 3.97
C ILE A 173 8.22 -0.12 2.94
N VAL A 174 7.16 -0.92 2.92
CA VAL A 174 6.93 -1.97 1.94
C VAL A 174 5.78 -1.54 1.03
N VAL A 175 5.95 -1.66 -0.27
CA VAL A 175 4.89 -1.43 -1.25
C VAL A 175 4.43 -2.75 -1.82
N ASN A 176 3.12 -2.88 -2.10
CA ASN A 176 2.55 -4.06 -2.72
C ASN A 176 2.31 -3.84 -4.21
N ASN A 177 2.83 -4.77 -5.03
CA ASN A 177 2.72 -4.75 -6.49
C ASN A 177 3.37 -3.51 -7.16
N GLY A 178 3.03 -3.24 -8.44
CA GLY A 178 3.60 -2.10 -9.16
C GLY A 178 5.02 -2.30 -9.71
N ALA A 179 5.41 -3.53 -10.08
CA ALA A 179 6.75 -3.86 -10.59
C ALA A 179 7.23 -2.99 -11.77
N PHE A 180 6.30 -2.42 -12.54
CA PHE A 180 6.60 -1.61 -13.72
C PHE A 180 6.48 -0.10 -13.48
N ILE A 181 6.20 0.36 -12.28
CA ILE A 181 5.89 1.77 -12.00
C ILE A 181 6.99 2.73 -12.50
N GLY A 182 8.26 2.35 -12.40
CA GLY A 182 9.38 3.16 -12.89
C GLY A 182 9.44 3.22 -14.41
N ARG A 183 9.16 2.10 -15.09
CA ARG A 183 9.13 1.98 -16.55
C ARG A 183 7.93 2.74 -17.11
N ASP A 184 6.76 2.59 -16.50
CA ASP A 184 5.53 3.29 -16.88
C ASP A 184 5.67 4.80 -16.69
N ALA A 185 6.33 5.24 -15.62
CA ALA A 185 6.62 6.67 -15.39
C ALA A 185 7.52 7.28 -16.48
N ALA A 186 8.42 6.48 -17.06
CA ALA A 186 9.32 6.91 -18.14
C ALA A 186 8.59 7.00 -19.48
N GLY A 187 7.57 6.17 -19.71
CA GLY A 187 6.90 6.04 -21.01
C GLY A 187 7.88 5.68 -22.12
N ASP A 188 7.58 6.12 -23.34
CA ASP A 188 8.40 5.84 -24.52
C ASP A 188 9.71 6.67 -24.59
N GLY A 189 9.95 7.51 -23.61
CA GLY A 189 11.04 8.49 -23.63
C GLY A 189 12.00 8.41 -22.45
N ALA A 190 13.23 8.90 -22.66
CA ALA A 190 14.24 9.04 -21.61
C ALA A 190 14.01 10.32 -20.78
N ASP A 191 12.80 10.53 -20.24
CA ASP A 191 12.48 11.73 -19.45
C ASP A 191 13.34 11.81 -18.17
N PRO A 192 14.19 12.84 -18.02
CA PRO A 192 14.98 13.02 -16.82
C PRO A 192 14.13 13.25 -15.55
N ALA A 193 12.92 13.78 -15.68
CA ALA A 193 12.01 13.98 -14.55
C ALA A 193 11.48 12.63 -14.04
N ALA A 194 11.10 11.73 -14.94
CA ALA A 194 10.68 10.38 -14.60
C ALA A 194 11.79 9.59 -13.87
N ARG A 195 13.03 9.68 -14.37
CA ARG A 195 14.19 9.05 -13.69
C ARG A 195 14.41 9.59 -12.29
N ARG A 196 14.27 10.91 -12.10
CA ARG A 196 14.40 11.52 -10.76
C ARG A 196 13.27 11.08 -9.83
N ALA A 197 12.03 11.01 -10.33
CA ALA A 197 10.88 10.55 -9.57
C ALA A 197 11.07 9.10 -9.13
N PHE A 198 11.49 8.22 -10.04
CA PHE A 198 11.74 6.82 -9.70
C PHE A 198 12.91 6.66 -8.73
N ALA A 199 14.01 7.37 -8.91
CA ALA A 199 15.11 7.37 -7.96
C ALA A 199 14.72 7.89 -6.56
N ALA A 200 13.78 8.85 -6.48
CA ALA A 200 13.23 9.30 -5.21
C ALA A 200 12.33 8.24 -4.56
N TYR A 201 11.51 7.56 -5.36
CA TYR A 201 10.66 6.46 -4.94
C TYR A 201 11.47 5.29 -4.37
N LEU A 202 12.53 4.86 -5.05
CA LEU A 202 13.43 3.80 -4.57
C LEU A 202 14.09 4.14 -3.23
N ARG A 203 14.37 5.41 -2.97
CA ARG A 203 14.87 5.86 -1.65
C ARG A 203 13.79 5.92 -0.58
N ALA A 204 12.54 6.01 -0.98
CA ALA A 204 11.41 6.07 -0.06
C ALA A 204 11.01 4.70 0.47
N ILE A 205 11.23 3.63 -0.29
CA ILE A 205 10.81 2.26 0.02
C ILE A 205 12.00 1.39 0.42
N ASP A 206 11.75 0.40 1.26
CA ASP A 206 12.74 -0.58 1.70
C ASP A 206 12.52 -1.94 1.03
N ALA A 207 11.27 -2.25 0.67
CA ALA A 207 10.92 -3.47 -0.04
C ALA A 207 9.72 -3.28 -0.97
N ILE A 208 9.67 -4.13 -2.00
CA ILE A 208 8.48 -4.38 -2.81
C ILE A 208 8.04 -5.82 -2.58
N LEU A 209 6.75 -6.02 -2.29
CA LEU A 209 6.12 -7.33 -2.23
C LEU A 209 5.31 -7.53 -3.52
N ILE A 210 5.47 -8.69 -4.15
CA ILE A 210 4.75 -9.06 -5.36
C ILE A 210 3.90 -10.28 -5.11
N GLU A 211 2.66 -10.21 -5.51
CA GLU A 211 1.72 -11.32 -5.41
C GLU A 211 1.83 -12.26 -6.60
N ASN A 212 1.74 -13.57 -6.29
CA ASN A 212 1.70 -14.66 -7.27
C ASN A 212 2.85 -14.65 -8.30
N VAL A 213 4.01 -14.10 -7.93
CA VAL A 213 5.15 -14.00 -8.85
C VAL A 213 5.71 -15.37 -9.28
N SER A 214 5.52 -16.39 -8.43
CA SER A 214 5.90 -17.78 -8.76
C SER A 214 4.82 -18.53 -9.54
N ALA A 215 3.69 -17.90 -9.88
CA ALA A 215 2.60 -18.54 -10.61
C ALA A 215 3.04 -19.04 -11.97
N PRO A 216 2.56 -20.22 -12.42
CA PRO A 216 2.78 -20.68 -13.78
C PRO A 216 2.27 -19.61 -14.77
N GLY A 217 3.13 -19.17 -15.68
CA GLY A 217 2.81 -18.11 -16.64
C GLY A 217 3.25 -16.71 -16.23
N THR A 218 3.87 -16.52 -15.06
CA THR A 218 4.55 -15.27 -14.74
C THR A 218 5.61 -14.98 -15.81
N HIS A 219 5.50 -13.81 -16.40
CA HIS A 219 6.35 -13.44 -17.53
C HIS A 219 7.78 -13.13 -17.10
N ALA A 220 8.76 -13.59 -17.88
CA ALA A 220 10.18 -13.35 -17.61
C ALA A 220 10.51 -11.85 -17.46
N HIS A 221 9.81 -10.96 -18.16
CA HIS A 221 9.99 -9.52 -18.08
C HIS A 221 9.59 -8.95 -16.69
N THR A 222 8.64 -9.59 -15.98
CA THR A 222 8.29 -9.19 -14.60
C THR A 222 9.45 -9.50 -13.66
N ILE A 223 10.02 -10.70 -13.78
CA ILE A 223 11.21 -11.10 -12.99
C ILE A 223 12.39 -10.17 -13.29
N GLU A 224 12.60 -9.87 -14.57
CA GLU A 224 13.65 -8.94 -14.97
C GLU A 224 13.46 -7.54 -14.38
N ALA A 225 12.23 -7.00 -14.41
CA ALA A 225 11.91 -5.70 -13.80
C ALA A 225 12.20 -5.71 -12.30
N LEU A 226 11.76 -6.73 -11.57
CA LEU A 226 12.02 -6.85 -10.14
C LEU A 226 13.51 -6.94 -9.82
N GLN A 227 14.29 -7.61 -10.68
CA GLN A 227 15.73 -7.71 -10.51
C GLN A 227 16.43 -6.38 -10.80
N GLN A 228 16.21 -5.80 -11.98
CA GLN A 228 16.95 -4.63 -12.45
C GLN A 228 16.50 -3.33 -11.77
N ASP A 229 15.18 -3.16 -11.61
CA ASP A 229 14.60 -1.89 -11.19
C ASP A 229 14.51 -1.78 -9.66
N PHE A 230 14.53 -2.92 -8.92
CA PHE A 230 14.43 -2.93 -7.45
C PHE A 230 15.62 -3.61 -6.78
N ARG A 231 15.82 -4.92 -6.97
CA ARG A 231 16.85 -5.65 -6.23
C ARG A 231 18.26 -5.10 -6.47
N ASP A 232 18.61 -4.85 -7.74
CA ASP A 232 19.93 -4.32 -8.11
C ASP A 232 20.11 -2.84 -7.70
N GLN A 233 19.01 -2.17 -7.30
CA GLN A 233 18.99 -0.83 -6.70
C GLN A 233 18.97 -0.86 -5.16
N GLY A 234 19.05 -2.04 -4.55
CA GLY A 234 19.12 -2.19 -3.09
C GLY A 234 17.77 -2.27 -2.39
N VAL A 235 16.64 -2.33 -3.13
CA VAL A 235 15.31 -2.57 -2.57
C VAL A 235 15.07 -4.07 -2.46
N ALA A 236 14.64 -4.54 -1.29
CA ALA A 236 14.32 -5.95 -1.09
C ALA A 236 13.10 -6.36 -1.93
N VAL A 237 13.13 -7.56 -2.50
CA VAL A 237 12.00 -8.13 -3.23
C VAL A 237 11.44 -9.28 -2.43
N MET A 238 10.15 -9.20 -2.13
CA MET A 238 9.38 -10.21 -1.39
C MET A 238 8.29 -10.80 -2.30
N SER A 239 7.86 -12.01 -2.04
CA SER A 239 6.73 -12.63 -2.76
C SER A 239 5.68 -13.15 -1.79
N LEU A 240 4.42 -13.03 -2.19
CA LEU A 240 3.26 -13.62 -1.55
C LEU A 240 2.52 -14.46 -2.59
N ASP A 241 2.59 -15.78 -2.46
CA ASP A 241 1.92 -16.70 -3.37
C ASP A 241 0.72 -17.34 -2.68
N PHE A 242 -0.47 -17.19 -3.24
CA PHE A 242 -1.69 -17.76 -2.67
C PHE A 242 -1.81 -19.25 -2.98
N ALA A 243 -2.09 -20.05 -1.96
CA ALA A 243 -2.20 -21.51 -2.08
C ALA A 243 -3.27 -21.98 -3.09
N THR A 244 -4.27 -21.15 -3.37
CA THR A 244 -5.29 -21.42 -4.38
C THR A 244 -4.75 -21.33 -5.80
N THR A 245 -3.68 -20.59 -6.01
CA THR A 245 -3.01 -20.43 -7.32
C THR A 245 -2.03 -21.57 -7.59
N PHE A 246 -1.58 -22.27 -6.55
CA PHE A 246 -0.63 -23.37 -6.61
C PHE A 246 -1.21 -24.65 -6.02
N PRO A 247 -1.27 -25.77 -6.76
CA PRO A 247 -1.44 -27.06 -6.12
C PRO A 247 -0.25 -27.24 -5.16
N ALA A 248 -0.54 -27.58 -3.90
CA ALA A 248 0.39 -27.65 -2.78
C ALA A 248 1.79 -28.09 -3.21
N LYS A 249 2.71 -27.14 -3.34
CA LYS A 249 4.14 -27.45 -3.41
C LYS A 249 4.62 -27.65 -1.98
N THR A 250 5.22 -28.80 -1.73
CA THR A 250 5.92 -29.05 -0.48
C THR A 250 7.05 -28.02 -0.29
N PRO A 251 7.43 -27.68 0.94
CA PRO A 251 8.52 -26.72 1.23
C PRO A 251 9.85 -27.03 0.52
N GLU A 252 10.06 -28.27 0.11
CA GLU A 252 11.25 -28.74 -0.63
C GLU A 252 11.37 -28.16 -2.06
N ALA A 253 10.32 -27.55 -2.60
CA ALA A 253 10.33 -26.96 -3.95
C ALA A 253 10.74 -25.47 -3.97
N LEU A 254 11.02 -24.88 -2.81
CA LEU A 254 11.41 -23.47 -2.63
C LEU A 254 12.87 -23.30 -2.18
N GLY A 255 13.68 -24.35 -2.32
CA GLY A 255 15.11 -24.33 -2.03
C GLY A 255 15.96 -23.58 -3.03
#